data_335683eb2e1eef8b0543f53a664b92e8
#
_entry.id   335683eb2e1eef8b0543f53a664b92e8
#
_cell.length_a   1.000
_cell.length_b   1.000
_cell.length_c   1.000
_cell.angle_alpha   90.00
_cell.angle_beta   90.00
_cell.angle_gamma   90.00
#
_symmetry.space_group_name_H-M   'P 1'
#
loop_
_entity.id
_entity.type
_entity.pdbx_description
1 polymer ?
#
loop_
_entity_poly.entity_id
_entity_poly.type
_entity_poly.pdbx_seq_one_letter_code
_entity_poly.pdbx_strand_id
1 'polypeptide(L)'
;MHRVLILGAGKIGALVSGLLAESGSYQVQLTDVDGATADAVVRAHSTANLTALALDATDTAALAAHLKAHPVDAVISSLPFYCNVGVAQAARQARAHYFDLTEDV
;
A
#
# COMPACT_ATOMS: atom_id res chain seq x y z
N MET A 1 -6.19 -14.42 -7.43
CA MET A 1 -6.04 -12.95 -7.39
C MET A 1 -4.92 -12.58 -6.42
N HIS A 2 -3.94 -11.83 -6.89
CA HIS A 2 -2.84 -11.39 -6.04
C HIS A 2 -3.27 -10.27 -5.11
N ARG A 3 -2.73 -10.27 -3.90
CA ARG A 3 -3.01 -9.24 -2.91
C ARG A 3 -1.86 -8.25 -2.85
N VAL A 4 -2.18 -6.96 -2.93
CA VAL A 4 -1.19 -5.89 -2.95
C VAL A 4 -1.54 -4.86 -1.89
N LEU A 5 -0.55 -4.48 -1.08
CA LEU A 5 -0.66 -3.39 -0.12
C LEU A 5 0.08 -2.18 -0.67
N ILE A 6 -0.61 -1.05 -0.78
CA ILE A 6 -0.02 0.20 -1.25
C ILE A 6 0.06 1.17 -0.07
N LEU A 7 1.25 1.68 0.19
CA LEU A 7 1.53 2.61 1.28
C LEU A 7 1.66 4.02 0.74
N GLY A 8 0.78 4.91 1.16
CA GLY A 8 0.73 6.29 0.72
C GLY A 8 -0.31 6.51 -0.36
N ALA A 9 -1.29 7.38 -0.08
CA ALA A 9 -2.40 7.67 -0.98
C ALA A 9 -2.26 9.03 -1.69
N GLY A 10 -1.01 9.47 -1.93
CA GLY A 10 -0.74 10.63 -2.77
C GLY A 10 -1.01 10.33 -4.24
N LYS A 11 -0.62 11.23 -5.13
CA LYS A 11 -0.95 11.12 -6.56
C LYS A 11 -0.50 9.79 -7.17
N ILE A 12 0.74 9.37 -6.89
CA ILE A 12 1.29 8.15 -7.47
C ILE A 12 0.62 6.91 -6.87
N GLY A 13 0.49 6.85 -5.55
CA GLY A 13 -0.18 5.72 -4.89
C GLY A 13 -1.62 5.58 -5.34
N ALA A 14 -2.34 6.71 -5.48
CA ALA A 14 -3.71 6.71 -5.97
C ALA A 14 -3.79 6.18 -7.40
N LEU A 15 -2.90 6.64 -8.27
CA LEU A 15 -2.87 6.21 -9.68
C LEU A 15 -2.61 4.70 -9.77
N VAL A 16 -1.58 4.21 -9.09
CA VAL A 16 -1.20 2.80 -9.15
C VAL A 16 -2.31 1.92 -8.57
N SER A 17 -2.91 2.33 -7.45
CA SER A 17 -4.00 1.55 -6.84
C SER A 17 -5.20 1.42 -7.78
N GLY A 18 -5.57 2.51 -8.46
CA GLY A 18 -6.64 2.49 -9.43
C GLY A 18 -6.34 1.57 -10.62
N LEU A 19 -5.13 1.69 -11.19
CA LEU A 19 -4.73 0.85 -12.32
C LEU A 19 -4.75 -0.63 -11.97
N LEU A 20 -4.20 -1.01 -10.81
CA LEU A 20 -4.16 -2.41 -10.40
C LEU A 20 -5.56 -2.94 -10.10
N ALA A 21 -6.39 -2.16 -9.42
CA ALA A 21 -7.75 -2.57 -9.09
C ALA A 21 -8.61 -2.73 -10.34
N GLU A 22 -8.50 -1.79 -11.28
CA GLU A 22 -9.28 -1.81 -12.52
C GLU A 22 -8.87 -2.95 -13.46
N SER A 23 -7.65 -3.46 -13.33
CA SER A 23 -7.21 -4.61 -14.13
C SER A 23 -7.99 -5.89 -13.79
N GLY A 24 -8.58 -5.97 -12.60
CA GLY A 24 -9.32 -7.13 -12.14
C GLY A 24 -8.48 -8.30 -11.65
N SER A 25 -7.16 -8.19 -11.71
CA SER A 25 -6.24 -9.27 -11.33
C SER A 25 -5.69 -9.15 -9.92
N TYR A 26 -6.00 -8.04 -9.22
CA TYR A 26 -5.42 -7.74 -7.93
C TYR A 26 -6.48 -7.35 -6.91
N GLN A 27 -6.29 -7.82 -5.69
CA GLN A 27 -7.00 -7.31 -4.53
C GLN A 27 -6.08 -6.25 -3.90
N VAL A 28 -6.49 -5.00 -3.93
CA VAL A 28 -5.64 -3.87 -3.55
C VAL A 28 -6.13 -3.24 -2.26
N GLN A 29 -5.22 -3.03 -1.31
CA GLN A 29 -5.48 -2.24 -0.12
C GLN A 29 -4.61 -1.00 -0.16
N LEU A 30 -5.24 0.16 -0.20
CA LEU A 30 -4.56 1.46 -0.20
C LEU A 30 -4.56 2.00 1.22
N THR A 31 -3.39 2.38 1.72
CA THR A 31 -3.26 2.90 3.06
C THR A 31 -2.63 4.28 3.07
N ASP A 32 -2.94 5.04 4.09
CA ASP A 32 -2.34 6.34 4.36
C ASP A 32 -2.43 6.58 5.86
N VAL A 33 -1.53 7.40 6.40
CA VAL A 33 -1.64 7.81 7.80
C VAL A 33 -2.96 8.56 8.03
N ASP A 34 -3.43 9.28 7.02
CA ASP A 34 -4.75 9.89 7.01
C ASP A 34 -5.72 8.96 6.28
N GLY A 35 -6.53 8.24 7.05
CA GLY A 35 -7.49 7.30 6.49
C GLY A 35 -8.52 7.95 5.56
N ALA A 36 -8.85 9.23 5.78
CA ALA A 36 -9.78 9.96 4.91
C ALA A 36 -9.19 10.15 3.51
N THR A 37 -7.88 10.35 3.40
CA THR A 37 -7.19 10.48 2.11
C THR A 37 -7.30 9.19 1.31
N ALA A 38 -7.01 8.05 1.94
CA ALA A 38 -7.12 6.76 1.27
C ALA A 38 -8.58 6.45 0.89
N ASP A 39 -9.52 6.74 1.78
CA ASP A 39 -10.93 6.49 1.55
C ASP A 39 -11.47 7.29 0.37
N ALA A 40 -11.04 8.55 0.22
CA ALA A 40 -11.46 9.39 -0.91
C ALA A 40 -11.03 8.79 -2.25
N VAL A 41 -9.82 8.21 -2.32
CA VAL A 41 -9.33 7.54 -3.53
C VAL A 41 -10.20 6.33 -3.86
N VAL A 42 -10.49 5.50 -2.85
CA VAL A 42 -11.29 4.29 -3.04
C VAL A 42 -12.69 4.65 -3.55
N ARG A 43 -13.30 5.67 -2.99
CA ARG A 43 -14.64 6.12 -3.43
C ARG A 43 -14.64 6.60 -4.87
N ALA A 44 -13.56 7.25 -5.31
CA ALA A 44 -13.47 7.76 -6.67
C ALA A 44 -13.42 6.64 -7.72
N HIS A 45 -12.89 5.48 -7.36
CA HIS A 45 -12.75 4.37 -8.31
C HIS A 45 -13.93 3.41 -8.30
N SER A 46 -14.68 3.33 -7.20
CA SER A 46 -15.90 2.50 -7.09
C SER A 46 -15.72 1.04 -7.51
N THR A 47 -14.57 0.44 -7.20
CA THR A 47 -14.32 -0.96 -7.52
C THR A 47 -14.31 -1.79 -6.23
N ALA A 48 -14.86 -3.01 -6.30
CA ALA A 48 -15.00 -3.88 -5.13
C ALA A 48 -13.66 -4.43 -4.62
N ASN A 49 -12.64 -4.46 -5.46
CA ASN A 49 -11.34 -5.02 -5.13
C ASN A 49 -10.31 -3.96 -4.66
N LEU A 50 -10.77 -2.76 -4.36
CA LEU A 50 -9.96 -1.68 -3.80
C LEU A 50 -10.55 -1.26 -2.46
N THR A 51 -9.75 -1.36 -1.40
CA THR A 51 -10.17 -0.97 -0.05
C THR A 51 -9.19 0.03 0.54
N ALA A 52 -9.65 0.79 1.53
CA ALA A 52 -8.85 1.82 2.19
C ALA A 52 -8.65 1.47 3.67
N LEU A 53 -7.48 1.86 4.21
CA LEU A 53 -7.18 1.68 5.62
C LEU A 53 -6.25 2.79 6.09
N ALA A 54 -6.45 3.28 7.30
CA ALA A 54 -5.49 4.15 7.96
C ALA A 54 -4.36 3.31 8.55
N LEU A 55 -3.13 3.61 8.16
CA LEU A 55 -1.95 2.90 8.65
C LEU A 55 -0.74 3.83 8.58
N ASP A 56 -0.05 3.97 9.69
CA ASP A 56 1.24 4.69 9.72
C ASP A 56 2.37 3.70 9.43
N ALA A 57 2.83 3.68 8.19
CA ALA A 57 3.88 2.77 7.76
C ALA A 57 5.26 3.13 8.32
N THR A 58 5.43 4.31 8.93
CA THR A 58 6.68 4.65 9.64
C THR A 58 6.75 3.92 10.98
N ASP A 59 5.64 3.49 11.52
CA ASP A 59 5.59 2.60 12.67
C ASP A 59 5.78 1.17 12.17
N THR A 60 7.03 0.71 12.16
CA THR A 60 7.37 -0.59 11.61
C THR A 60 6.74 -1.75 12.35
N ALA A 61 6.48 -1.60 13.65
CA ALA A 61 5.78 -2.63 14.41
C ALA A 61 4.32 -2.74 13.99
N ALA A 62 3.65 -1.60 13.74
CA ALA A 62 2.28 -1.59 13.25
C ALA A 62 2.20 -2.20 11.85
N LEU A 63 3.15 -1.86 10.97
CA LEU A 63 3.21 -2.43 9.63
C LEU A 63 3.42 -3.94 9.67
N ALA A 64 4.36 -4.41 10.48
CA ALA A 64 4.63 -5.84 10.61
C ALA A 64 3.40 -6.60 11.13
N ALA A 65 2.71 -6.03 12.12
CA ALA A 65 1.48 -6.64 12.65
C ALA A 65 0.39 -6.70 11.60
N HIS A 66 0.24 -5.65 10.80
CA HIS A 66 -0.74 -5.62 9.71
C HIS A 66 -0.45 -6.68 8.66
N LEU A 67 0.81 -6.82 8.23
CA LEU A 67 1.20 -7.82 7.24
C LEU A 67 1.03 -9.24 7.76
N LYS A 68 1.21 -9.45 9.06
CA LYS A 68 0.99 -10.76 9.68
C LYS A 68 -0.50 -11.11 9.70
N ALA A 69 -1.35 -10.14 10.02
CA ALA A 69 -2.80 -10.34 10.08
C ALA A 69 -3.43 -10.41 8.69
N HIS A 70 -2.86 -9.70 7.73
CA HIS A 70 -3.37 -9.60 6.36
C HIS A 70 -2.23 -9.85 5.37
N PRO A 71 -1.84 -11.12 5.14
CA PRO A 71 -0.73 -11.44 4.24
C PRO A 71 -1.00 -10.95 2.82
N VAL A 72 0.05 -10.41 2.19
CA VAL A 72 -0.01 -9.91 0.82
C VAL A 72 1.11 -10.52 -0.01
N ASP A 73 0.96 -10.49 -1.33
CA ASP A 73 1.98 -10.93 -2.26
C ASP A 73 3.02 -9.85 -2.50
N ALA A 74 2.61 -8.59 -2.46
CA ALA A 74 3.50 -7.46 -2.72
C ALA A 74 3.13 -6.25 -1.88
N VAL A 75 4.16 -5.48 -1.52
CA VAL A 75 4.04 -4.17 -0.87
C VAL A 75 4.63 -3.13 -1.82
N ILE A 76 3.85 -2.11 -2.14
CA ILE A 76 4.28 -1.00 -2.98
C ILE A 76 4.31 0.26 -2.12
N SER A 77 5.48 0.90 -2.00
CA SER A 77 5.64 2.11 -1.24
C SER A 77 5.65 3.34 -2.16
N SER A 78 4.75 4.28 -1.92
CA SER A 78 4.80 5.62 -2.49
C SER A 78 5.09 6.67 -1.41
N LEU A 79 5.75 6.26 -0.33
CA LEU A 79 6.16 7.11 0.76
C LEU A 79 7.49 7.81 0.44
N PRO A 80 7.87 8.85 1.21
CA PRO A 80 9.20 9.43 1.06
C PRO A 80 10.31 8.39 1.22
N PHE A 81 11.42 8.60 0.51
CA PHE A 81 12.48 7.60 0.41
C PHE A 81 13.03 7.15 1.77
N TYR A 82 13.07 8.05 2.76
CA TYR A 82 13.59 7.73 4.08
C TYR A 82 12.74 6.70 4.85
N CYS A 83 11.53 6.43 4.39
CA CYS A 83 10.67 5.39 4.97
C CYS A 83 10.99 4.01 4.41
N ASN A 84 11.65 3.92 3.26
CA ASN A 84 11.69 2.68 2.47
C ASN A 84 12.51 1.57 3.11
N VAL A 85 13.56 1.88 3.88
CA VAL A 85 14.38 0.83 4.51
C VAL A 85 13.53 0.01 5.50
N GLY A 86 12.79 0.69 6.37
CA GLY A 86 11.92 0.01 7.34
C GLY A 86 10.79 -0.77 6.67
N VAL A 87 10.20 -0.20 5.62
CA VAL A 87 9.13 -0.85 4.86
C VAL A 87 9.67 -2.10 4.16
N ALA A 88 10.83 -1.99 3.51
CA ALA A 88 11.44 -3.12 2.81
C ALA A 88 11.77 -4.27 3.77
N GLN A 89 12.27 -3.95 4.98
CA GLN A 89 12.53 -4.96 5.99
C GLN A 89 11.25 -5.66 6.44
N ALA A 90 10.17 -4.91 6.67
CA ALA A 90 8.89 -5.49 7.06
C ALA A 90 8.32 -6.39 5.98
N ALA A 91 8.42 -5.98 4.71
CA ALA A 91 7.98 -6.78 3.59
C ALA A 91 8.77 -8.09 3.48
N ARG A 92 10.10 -8.01 3.65
CA ARG A 92 10.96 -9.19 3.61
C ARG A 92 10.61 -10.19 4.71
N GLN A 93 10.39 -9.70 5.93
CA GLN A 93 9.99 -10.55 7.03
C GLN A 93 8.63 -11.22 6.79
N ALA A 94 7.74 -10.53 6.09
CA ALA A 94 6.43 -11.06 5.71
C ALA A 94 6.47 -11.90 4.45
N ARG A 95 7.64 -12.06 3.82
CA ARG A 95 7.84 -12.80 2.56
C ARG A 95 7.02 -12.22 1.40
N ALA A 96 6.82 -10.90 1.39
CA ALA A 96 6.18 -10.19 0.32
C ALA A 96 7.23 -9.53 -0.58
N HIS A 97 6.93 -9.43 -1.86
CA HIS A 97 7.76 -8.65 -2.78
C HIS A 97 7.64 -7.16 -2.41
N TYR A 98 8.72 -6.42 -2.61
CA TYR A 98 8.76 -5.01 -2.28
C TYR A 98 9.10 -4.19 -3.51
N PHE A 99 8.31 -3.15 -3.76
CA PHE A 99 8.55 -2.16 -4.81
C PHE A 99 8.38 -0.77 -4.23
N ASP A 100 9.24 0.17 -4.62
CA ASP A 100 9.02 1.56 -4.27
C ASP A 100 8.91 2.42 -5.52
N LEU A 101 8.09 3.47 -5.41
CA LEU A 101 7.81 4.40 -6.49
C LEU A 101 8.46 5.75 -6.20
N THR A 102 9.36 5.77 -5.24
CA THR A 102 9.99 7.01 -4.78
C THR A 102 11.02 7.48 -5.78
N GLU A 103 10.87 8.72 -6.23
CA GLU A 103 11.92 9.36 -7.00
C GLU A 103 12.96 9.91 -6.04
N ASP A 104 14.18 9.45 -6.18
CA ASP A 104 15.31 9.95 -5.43
C ASP A 104 15.92 11.12 -6.20
N VAL A 105 15.42 12.30 -5.91
CA VAL A 105 15.83 13.51 -6.61
C VAL A 105 16.74 14.33 -5.71
#